data_aec5f53c000e04e70a59864dc87a2278
#
_entry.id   aec5f53c000e04e70a59864dc87a2278
#
_cell.length_a   1.000
_cell.length_b   1.000
_cell.length_c   1.000
_cell.angle_alpha   90.00
_cell.angle_beta   90.00
_cell.angle_gamma   90.00
#
_symmetry.space_group_name_H-M   'P 1'
#
loop_
_entity.id
_entity.type
_entity.pdbx_description
1 polymer ?
#
loop_
_entity_poly.entity_id
_entity_poly.type
_entity_poly.pdbx_seq_one_letter_code
_entity_poly.pdbx_strand_id
1 'polypeptide(L)'
;GDIPFWEQDPAYDTPQKRGELISRILKEQCALVRRHVENPVFCTNLYGETMELYQQGMIKLPEDVIMVWADNGKMVSRRQGNHNPRIPALPAAWQPGQRHGVYYHVSFYDLQAANHITMIPNSMEFVERELKSAYGRGIRCMWLINASNIKPHVYPLDFLAGLWNGENLTPQEHLRHYLAEYFPQCAGGAKGRDLLTAMASCFQDYHRAAVPFGVEEDEHAGEQFYNYVTRELSCCWIRDGGK
;
A
#
# COMPACT_ATOMS: atom_id res chain seq x y z
N GLY A 1 6.16 -11.54 -6.84
CA GLY A 1 6.25 -12.91 -6.41
C GLY A 1 7.59 -13.48 -6.77
N ASP A 2 8.18 -14.12 -5.84
CA ASP A 2 9.45 -14.80 -5.99
C ASP A 2 9.29 -15.84 -7.08
N ILE A 3 10.19 -15.82 -8.03
CA ILE A 3 10.22 -16.81 -9.11
C ILE A 3 11.45 -17.67 -8.88
N PRO A 4 11.35 -18.73 -8.07
CA PRO A 4 12.50 -19.54 -7.67
C PRO A 4 13.25 -20.18 -8.84
N PHE A 5 12.59 -20.33 -9.99
CA PHE A 5 13.27 -20.94 -11.15
C PHE A 5 14.40 -20.09 -11.75
N TRP A 6 14.42 -18.76 -11.48
CA TRP A 6 15.54 -17.93 -11.92
C TRP A 6 16.86 -18.36 -11.29
N GLU A 7 16.79 -18.80 -10.03
CA GLU A 7 17.97 -19.18 -9.27
C GLU A 7 18.60 -20.48 -9.79
N GLN A 8 17.82 -21.26 -10.52
CA GLN A 8 18.27 -22.53 -11.12
C GLN A 8 18.96 -22.35 -12.46
N ASP A 9 18.80 -21.19 -13.12
CA ASP A 9 19.46 -20.88 -14.37
C ASP A 9 20.82 -20.21 -14.10
N PRO A 10 21.94 -20.80 -14.54
CA PRO A 10 23.28 -20.22 -14.38
C PRO A 10 23.44 -18.81 -14.96
N ALA A 11 22.53 -18.39 -15.86
CA ALA A 11 22.51 -17.03 -16.39
C ALA A 11 21.97 -16.00 -15.36
N TYR A 12 21.20 -16.45 -14.34
CA TYR A 12 20.48 -15.58 -13.40
C TYR A 12 20.58 -16.06 -11.95
N ASP A 13 21.50 -17.00 -11.65
CA ASP A 13 21.64 -17.64 -10.34
C ASP A 13 22.13 -16.73 -9.22
N THR A 14 22.62 -15.54 -9.55
CA THR A 14 23.07 -14.57 -8.56
C THR A 14 22.24 -13.29 -8.58
N PRO A 15 22.05 -12.62 -7.42
CA PRO A 15 21.38 -11.32 -7.34
C PRO A 15 21.96 -10.28 -8.30
N GLN A 16 23.29 -10.25 -8.47
CA GLN A 16 23.97 -9.34 -9.39
C GLN A 16 23.53 -9.57 -10.84
N LYS A 17 23.53 -10.82 -11.31
CA LYS A 17 23.10 -11.16 -12.69
C LYS A 17 21.62 -10.80 -12.92
N ARG A 18 20.75 -11.02 -11.93
CA ARG A 18 19.36 -10.64 -12.00
C ARG A 18 19.18 -9.13 -12.07
N GLY A 19 19.90 -8.38 -11.24
CA GLY A 19 19.90 -6.91 -11.28
C GLY A 19 20.35 -6.33 -12.62
N GLU A 20 21.39 -6.90 -13.22
CA GLU A 20 21.89 -6.52 -14.54
C GLU A 20 20.88 -6.83 -15.65
N LEU A 21 20.22 -7.99 -15.60
CA LEU A 21 19.14 -8.35 -16.52
C LEU A 21 17.98 -7.35 -16.45
N ILE A 22 17.49 -7.09 -15.24
CA ILE A 22 16.38 -6.14 -15.01
C ILE A 22 16.76 -4.75 -15.53
N SER A 23 17.95 -4.28 -15.24
CA SER A 23 18.47 -2.99 -15.71
C SER A 23 18.46 -2.89 -17.24
N ARG A 24 18.93 -3.95 -17.92
CA ARG A 24 18.94 -4.03 -19.37
C ARG A 24 17.53 -4.04 -19.95
N ILE A 25 16.62 -4.86 -19.41
CA ILE A 25 15.23 -4.95 -19.88
C ILE A 25 14.54 -3.58 -19.75
N LEU A 26 14.65 -2.92 -18.62
CA LEU A 26 14.04 -1.60 -18.40
C LEU A 26 14.59 -0.56 -19.38
N LYS A 27 15.90 -0.55 -19.60
CA LYS A 27 16.53 0.35 -20.59
C LYS A 27 16.02 0.10 -22.01
N GLU A 28 15.93 -1.16 -22.42
CA GLU A 28 15.44 -1.55 -23.75
C GLU A 28 13.94 -1.21 -23.93
N GLN A 29 13.12 -1.47 -22.92
CA GLN A 29 11.70 -1.10 -22.92
C GLN A 29 11.52 0.42 -23.06
N CYS A 30 12.23 1.21 -22.27
CA CYS A 30 12.19 2.67 -22.39
C CYS A 30 12.62 3.13 -23.79
N ALA A 31 13.69 2.56 -24.35
CA ALA A 31 14.16 2.89 -25.68
C ALA A 31 13.13 2.53 -26.77
N LEU A 32 12.46 1.39 -26.62
CA LEU A 32 11.39 0.96 -27.55
C LEU A 32 10.21 1.94 -27.54
N VAL A 33 9.71 2.27 -26.37
CA VAL A 33 8.55 3.19 -26.24
C VAL A 33 8.86 4.57 -26.81
N ARG A 34 10.06 5.11 -26.57
CA ARG A 34 10.48 6.41 -27.11
C ARG A 34 10.50 6.49 -28.64
N ARG A 35 10.52 5.35 -29.35
CA ARG A 35 10.40 5.32 -30.82
C ARG A 35 8.99 5.60 -31.30
N HIS A 36 7.97 5.41 -30.44
CA HIS A 36 6.57 5.43 -30.82
C HIS A 36 5.75 6.49 -30.04
N VAL A 37 6.24 6.96 -28.93
CA VAL A 37 5.55 7.91 -28.06
C VAL A 37 6.45 9.12 -27.82
N GLU A 38 5.92 10.30 -28.16
CA GLU A 38 6.56 11.57 -27.86
C GLU A 38 6.35 11.90 -26.37
N ASN A 39 7.44 12.22 -25.65
CA ASN A 39 7.43 12.57 -24.22
C ASN A 39 6.76 11.51 -23.31
N PRO A 40 7.17 10.24 -23.36
CA PRO A 40 6.58 9.21 -22.51
C PRO A 40 6.94 9.42 -21.04
N VAL A 41 6.04 9.04 -20.15
CA VAL A 41 6.29 8.97 -18.71
C VAL A 41 6.51 7.51 -18.35
N PHE A 42 7.66 7.22 -17.73
CA PHE A 42 8.00 5.88 -17.29
C PHE A 42 7.88 5.75 -15.77
N CYS A 43 7.40 4.60 -15.33
CA CYS A 43 7.47 4.21 -13.93
C CYS A 43 7.80 2.72 -13.82
N THR A 44 8.39 2.33 -12.69
CA THR A 44 8.65 0.94 -12.34
C THR A 44 8.34 0.70 -10.88
N ASN A 45 7.71 -0.46 -10.59
CA ASN A 45 7.43 -0.85 -9.21
C ASN A 45 8.69 -1.44 -8.57
N LEU A 46 9.02 -0.94 -7.38
CA LEU A 46 10.03 -1.51 -6.50
C LEU A 46 9.33 -2.29 -5.40
N TYR A 47 9.30 -3.61 -5.55
CA TYR A 47 8.63 -4.53 -4.65
C TYR A 47 9.42 -5.84 -4.52
N GLY A 48 9.43 -6.44 -3.31
CA GLY A 48 10.12 -7.70 -3.08
C GLY A 48 11.58 -7.65 -3.51
N GLU A 49 12.00 -8.62 -4.27
CA GLU A 49 13.38 -8.75 -4.74
C GLU A 49 13.86 -7.52 -5.53
N THR A 50 13.02 -6.93 -6.38
CA THR A 50 13.42 -5.74 -7.16
C THR A 50 13.75 -4.55 -6.28
N MET A 51 13.04 -4.37 -5.17
CA MET A 51 13.34 -3.34 -4.18
C MET A 51 14.69 -3.61 -3.51
N GLU A 52 14.93 -4.84 -3.09
CA GLU A 52 16.18 -5.26 -2.44
C GLU A 52 17.38 -5.10 -3.38
N LEU A 53 17.27 -5.58 -4.61
CA LEU A 53 18.31 -5.44 -5.63
C LEU A 53 18.62 -3.97 -5.96
N TYR A 54 17.59 -3.13 -6.01
CA TYR A 54 17.79 -1.69 -6.22
C TYR A 54 18.48 -1.04 -5.03
N GLN A 55 18.06 -1.31 -3.80
CA GLN A 55 18.67 -0.77 -2.58
C GLN A 55 20.14 -1.20 -2.41
N GLN A 56 20.49 -2.39 -2.91
CA GLN A 56 21.85 -2.90 -2.93
C GLN A 56 22.69 -2.37 -4.13
N GLY A 57 22.10 -1.54 -4.98
CA GLY A 57 22.78 -0.94 -6.13
C GLY A 57 22.96 -1.88 -7.32
N MET A 58 22.32 -3.03 -7.33
CA MET A 58 22.39 -4.04 -8.40
C MET A 58 21.48 -3.71 -9.59
N ILE A 59 20.41 -2.94 -9.38
CA ILE A 59 19.56 -2.41 -10.45
C ILE A 59 19.92 -0.95 -10.72
N LYS A 60 20.15 -0.63 -12.00
CA LYS A 60 20.37 0.72 -12.50
C LYS A 60 19.16 1.14 -13.35
N LEU A 61 18.46 2.17 -12.91
CA LEU A 61 17.30 2.72 -13.61
C LEU A 61 17.70 3.88 -14.50
N PRO A 62 17.03 4.09 -15.66
CA PRO A 62 17.13 5.35 -16.40
C PRO A 62 16.67 6.54 -15.51
N GLU A 63 17.29 7.71 -15.69
CA GLU A 63 17.12 8.87 -14.82
C GLU A 63 15.68 9.42 -14.77
N ASP A 64 14.92 9.25 -15.86
CA ASP A 64 13.56 9.75 -15.99
C ASP A 64 12.47 8.78 -15.49
N VAL A 65 12.84 7.60 -15.00
CA VAL A 65 11.90 6.62 -14.48
C VAL A 65 11.44 6.98 -13.07
N ILE A 66 10.14 7.03 -12.87
CA ILE A 66 9.54 7.17 -11.54
C ILE A 66 9.65 5.83 -10.81
N MET A 67 10.30 5.84 -9.66
CA MET A 67 10.41 4.69 -8.78
C MET A 67 9.17 4.59 -7.88
N VAL A 68 8.33 3.61 -8.13
CA VAL A 68 7.08 3.39 -7.38
C VAL A 68 7.34 2.36 -6.30
N TRP A 69 7.39 2.83 -5.06
CA TRP A 69 7.65 2.00 -3.88
C TRP A 69 6.37 1.33 -3.41
N ALA A 70 6.36 0.02 -3.43
CA ALA A 70 5.20 -0.75 -2.99
C ALA A 70 5.27 -1.09 -1.51
N ASP A 71 4.13 -1.01 -0.84
CA ASP A 71 3.97 -1.38 0.56
C ASP A 71 2.58 -1.94 0.86
N ASN A 72 2.48 -2.61 1.99
CA ASN A 72 1.24 -3.22 2.49
C ASN A 72 0.61 -2.42 3.63
N GLY A 73 0.76 -1.08 3.66
CA GLY A 73 0.15 -0.20 4.64
C GLY A 73 1.12 0.58 5.52
N LYS A 74 2.39 0.17 5.64
CA LYS A 74 3.45 0.91 6.34
C LYS A 74 4.55 1.33 5.40
N MET A 75 4.54 2.59 5.03
CA MET A 75 5.47 3.14 4.04
C MET A 75 6.84 3.48 4.61
N VAL A 76 6.91 3.93 5.84
CA VAL A 76 8.11 4.58 6.38
C VAL A 76 8.82 3.69 7.40
N SER A 77 8.10 3.03 8.27
CA SER A 77 8.70 2.32 9.39
C SER A 77 9.06 0.88 9.07
N ARG A 78 8.12 0.11 8.57
CA ARG A 78 8.30 -1.31 8.31
C ARG A 78 7.38 -1.77 7.19
N ARG A 79 7.89 -2.69 6.41
CA ARG A 79 7.08 -3.45 5.49
C ARG A 79 6.44 -4.61 6.22
N GLN A 80 5.16 -4.80 6.01
CA GLN A 80 4.42 -5.96 6.45
C GLN A 80 4.24 -6.98 5.34
N GLY A 81 3.88 -8.17 5.72
CA GLY A 81 3.73 -9.31 4.84
C GLY A 81 4.91 -10.27 4.93
N ASN A 82 4.87 -11.30 4.11
CA ASN A 82 5.77 -12.46 4.22
C ASN A 82 7.21 -12.17 3.81
N HIS A 83 7.49 -11.02 3.20
CA HIS A 83 8.75 -10.92 2.45
C HIS A 83 9.91 -10.39 3.26
N ASN A 84 9.81 -9.44 4.07
CA ASN A 84 10.85 -9.02 5.00
C ASN A 84 10.36 -7.88 5.89
N PRO A 85 9.71 -8.17 7.00
CA PRO A 85 9.12 -7.16 7.87
C PRO A 85 10.15 -6.22 8.52
N ARG A 86 11.44 -6.50 8.39
CA ARG A 86 12.51 -5.70 8.98
C ARG A 86 13.11 -4.66 8.02
N ILE A 87 12.79 -4.73 6.73
CA ILE A 87 13.30 -3.77 5.75
C ILE A 87 12.31 -2.62 5.65
N PRO A 88 12.74 -1.37 5.87
CA PRO A 88 11.92 -0.20 5.63
C PRO A 88 11.42 -0.18 4.17
N ALA A 89 10.15 0.14 3.97
CA ALA A 89 9.59 0.24 2.62
C ALA A 89 10.22 1.39 1.81
N LEU A 90 10.58 2.47 2.48
CA LEU A 90 11.24 3.62 1.85
C LEU A 90 12.69 3.75 2.36
N PRO A 91 13.65 4.02 1.48
CA PRO A 91 15.01 4.36 1.88
C PRO A 91 15.04 5.60 2.78
N ALA A 92 16.06 5.69 3.63
CA ALA A 92 16.26 6.83 4.50
C ALA A 92 16.63 8.12 3.75
N ALA A 93 17.26 8.00 2.57
CA ALA A 93 17.69 9.11 1.74
C ALA A 93 17.54 8.78 0.25
N TRP A 94 17.36 9.83 -0.56
CA TRP A 94 17.25 9.78 -2.01
C TRP A 94 18.45 10.45 -2.66
N GLN A 95 18.78 10.01 -3.88
CA GLN A 95 19.72 10.75 -4.72
C GLN A 95 19.02 11.98 -5.30
N PRO A 96 19.72 13.14 -5.40
CA PRO A 96 19.16 14.32 -6.04
C PRO A 96 18.66 14.03 -7.47
N GLY A 97 17.50 14.59 -7.82
CA GLY A 97 16.91 14.43 -9.15
C GLY A 97 16.09 13.16 -9.35
N GLN A 98 16.13 12.21 -8.44
CA GLN A 98 15.29 11.03 -8.52
C GLN A 98 13.80 11.37 -8.35
N ARG A 99 12.97 10.63 -9.09
CA ARG A 99 11.50 10.78 -9.08
C ARG A 99 10.87 9.59 -8.37
N HIS A 100 10.04 9.88 -7.37
CA HIS A 100 9.47 8.84 -6.53
C HIS A 100 7.94 8.89 -6.50
N GLY A 101 7.34 7.72 -6.56
CA GLY A 101 5.93 7.46 -6.33
C GLY A 101 5.73 6.37 -5.29
N VAL A 102 4.48 6.13 -4.93
CA VAL A 102 4.08 5.06 -4.02
C VAL A 102 3.01 4.17 -4.64
N TYR A 103 3.09 2.89 -4.36
CA TYR A 103 2.01 1.93 -4.53
C TYR A 103 1.48 1.56 -3.16
N TYR A 104 0.38 2.22 -2.76
CA TYR A 104 -0.24 2.09 -1.45
C TYR A 104 -1.52 1.25 -1.52
N HIS A 105 -1.81 0.50 -0.48
CA HIS A 105 -2.94 -0.39 -0.44
C HIS A 105 -3.97 0.06 0.59
N VAL A 106 -5.22 0.21 0.17
CA VAL A 106 -6.37 0.44 1.07
C VAL A 106 -7.30 -0.76 1.17
N SER A 107 -6.92 -1.90 0.56
CA SER A 107 -7.72 -3.12 0.57
C SER A 107 -6.92 -4.41 0.62
N PHE A 108 -5.60 -4.31 0.64
CA PHE A 108 -4.72 -5.47 0.52
C PHE A 108 -3.52 -5.30 1.45
N TYR A 109 -3.34 -6.24 2.35
CA TYR A 109 -2.25 -6.21 3.34
C TYR A 109 -1.27 -7.33 3.13
N ASP A 110 -1.79 -8.50 2.85
CA ASP A 110 -1.06 -9.70 2.55
C ASP A 110 -1.92 -10.53 1.60
N LEU A 111 -1.32 -11.10 0.58
CA LEU A 111 -1.99 -11.99 -0.39
C LEU A 111 -2.83 -13.09 0.28
N GLN A 112 -2.46 -13.47 1.48
CA GLN A 112 -3.06 -14.57 2.22
C GLN A 112 -4.11 -14.13 3.24
N ALA A 113 -4.12 -12.85 3.61
CA ALA A 113 -4.96 -12.32 4.66
C ALA A 113 -6.12 -11.46 4.15
N ALA A 114 -5.95 -10.80 3.00
CA ALA A 114 -6.90 -9.83 2.52
C ALA A 114 -8.19 -10.49 2.00
N ASN A 115 -9.33 -10.11 2.57
CA ASN A 115 -10.63 -10.55 2.10
C ASN A 115 -11.22 -9.66 1.00
N HIS A 116 -10.72 -8.44 0.80
CA HIS A 116 -11.09 -7.45 -0.20
C HIS A 116 -12.56 -6.98 -0.20
N ILE A 117 -13.36 -7.39 0.76
CA ILE A 117 -14.79 -7.07 0.83
C ILE A 117 -15.16 -6.16 2.00
N THR A 118 -14.21 -5.89 2.88
CA THR A 118 -14.34 -4.96 4.00
C THR A 118 -13.48 -3.72 3.78
N MET A 119 -13.86 -2.63 4.43
CA MET A 119 -13.03 -1.42 4.46
C MET A 119 -11.71 -1.72 5.18
N ILE A 120 -10.65 -0.96 4.85
CA ILE A 120 -9.38 -1.03 5.56
C ILE A 120 -9.57 -0.89 7.07
N PRO A 121 -8.97 -1.76 7.91
CA PRO A 121 -9.07 -1.66 9.35
C PRO A 121 -8.30 -0.48 9.96
N ASN A 122 -7.29 0.03 9.27
CA ASN A 122 -6.54 1.19 9.70
C ASN A 122 -7.39 2.45 9.76
N SER A 123 -7.17 3.26 10.78
CA SER A 123 -7.79 4.57 10.85
C SER A 123 -7.27 5.53 9.77
N MET A 124 -8.06 6.53 9.42
CA MET A 124 -7.59 7.56 8.46
C MET A 124 -6.47 8.41 9.03
N GLU A 125 -6.35 8.53 10.34
CA GLU A 125 -5.21 9.15 11.02
C GLU A 125 -3.91 8.38 10.77
N PHE A 126 -3.97 7.06 10.77
CA PHE A 126 -2.83 6.22 10.41
C PHE A 126 -2.45 6.43 8.93
N VAL A 127 -3.42 6.33 8.03
CA VAL A 127 -3.22 6.51 6.59
C VAL A 127 -2.63 7.90 6.27
N GLU A 128 -3.16 8.94 6.91
CA GLU A 128 -2.66 10.31 6.80
C GLU A 128 -1.19 10.41 7.23
N ARG A 129 -0.86 9.87 8.39
CA ARG A 129 0.50 9.89 8.95
C ARG A 129 1.50 9.22 8.01
N GLU A 130 1.16 8.03 7.50
CA GLU A 130 2.02 7.27 6.60
C GLU A 130 2.25 8.03 5.27
N LEU A 131 1.19 8.51 4.64
CA LEU A 131 1.30 9.17 3.34
C LEU A 131 1.89 10.59 3.44
N LYS A 132 1.57 11.35 4.47
CA LYS A 132 2.24 12.64 4.73
C LYS A 132 3.73 12.44 5.01
N SER A 133 4.11 11.40 5.73
CA SER A 133 5.51 11.05 5.97
C SER A 133 6.22 10.66 4.66
N ALA A 134 5.59 9.84 3.83
CA ALA A 134 6.10 9.49 2.50
C ALA A 134 6.25 10.73 1.61
N TYR A 135 5.24 11.60 1.56
CA TYR A 135 5.29 12.86 0.81
C TYR A 135 6.42 13.78 1.31
N GLY A 136 6.58 13.91 2.62
CA GLY A 136 7.66 14.66 3.24
C GLY A 136 9.06 14.15 2.88
N ARG A 137 9.17 12.86 2.60
CA ARG A 137 10.41 12.22 2.12
C ARG A 137 10.63 12.34 0.61
N GLY A 138 9.71 12.94 -0.16
CA GLY A 138 9.88 13.17 -1.59
C GLY A 138 9.02 12.29 -2.51
N ILE A 139 8.06 11.53 -1.99
CA ILE A 139 7.08 10.77 -2.78
C ILE A 139 6.02 11.74 -3.32
N ARG A 140 6.35 12.44 -4.40
CA ARG A 140 5.54 13.56 -4.93
C ARG A 140 5.13 13.42 -6.39
N CYS A 141 5.63 12.39 -7.09
CA CYS A 141 5.39 12.27 -8.51
C CYS A 141 4.14 11.47 -8.84
N MET A 142 3.82 10.45 -8.03
CA MET A 142 2.73 9.53 -8.32
C MET A 142 2.28 8.80 -7.06
N TRP A 143 0.97 8.71 -6.86
CA TRP A 143 0.35 7.77 -5.94
C TRP A 143 -0.49 6.77 -6.73
N LEU A 144 -0.14 5.51 -6.65
CA LEU A 144 -0.90 4.39 -7.20
C LEU A 144 -1.59 3.69 -6.02
N ILE A 145 -2.91 3.74 -5.98
CA ILE A 145 -3.70 3.22 -4.87
C ILE A 145 -4.38 1.91 -5.29
N ASN A 146 -4.07 0.84 -4.59
CA ASN A 146 -4.77 -0.43 -4.75
C ASN A 146 -6.00 -0.45 -3.84
N ALA A 147 -7.17 -0.55 -4.43
CA ALA A 147 -8.45 -0.57 -3.73
C ALA A 147 -9.22 -1.88 -3.93
N SER A 148 -8.74 -2.83 -4.74
CA SER A 148 -9.44 -4.08 -5.09
C SER A 148 -10.92 -3.85 -5.45
N ASN A 149 -11.84 -4.08 -4.53
CA ASN A 149 -13.25 -3.76 -4.68
C ASN A 149 -13.53 -2.32 -4.24
N ILE A 150 -13.97 -1.48 -5.14
CA ILE A 150 -14.12 -0.04 -4.87
C ILE A 150 -15.19 0.27 -3.81
N LYS A 151 -16.33 -0.42 -3.87
CA LYS A 151 -17.49 -0.07 -3.00
C LYS A 151 -17.17 0.00 -1.51
N PRO A 152 -16.48 -0.97 -0.88
CA PRO A 152 -16.15 -0.86 0.54
C PRO A 152 -15.07 0.19 0.82
N HIS A 153 -14.37 0.68 -0.21
CA HIS A 153 -13.22 1.57 -0.06
C HIS A 153 -13.47 3.01 -0.55
N VAL A 154 -14.72 3.38 -0.84
CA VAL A 154 -15.05 4.74 -1.34
C VAL A 154 -14.58 5.80 -0.34
N TYR A 155 -14.86 5.64 0.95
CA TYR A 155 -14.43 6.60 1.98
C TYR A 155 -12.90 6.77 2.07
N PRO A 156 -12.10 5.69 2.21
CA PRO A 156 -10.64 5.85 2.17
C PRO A 156 -10.11 6.45 0.86
N LEU A 157 -10.70 6.11 -0.28
CA LEU A 157 -10.29 6.66 -1.58
C LEU A 157 -10.56 8.16 -1.68
N ASP A 158 -11.72 8.61 -1.23
CA ASP A 158 -12.11 10.01 -1.17
C ASP A 158 -11.15 10.81 -0.27
N PHE A 159 -10.84 10.25 0.91
CA PHE A 159 -9.85 10.83 1.82
C PHE A 159 -8.46 10.96 1.18
N LEU A 160 -8.01 9.92 0.47
CA LEU A 160 -6.73 9.93 -0.22
C LEU A 160 -6.68 10.95 -1.37
N ALA A 161 -7.79 11.10 -2.10
CA ALA A 161 -7.89 12.12 -3.14
C ALA A 161 -7.77 13.53 -2.56
N GLY A 162 -8.42 13.80 -1.43
CA GLY A 162 -8.27 15.04 -0.68
C GLY A 162 -6.83 15.31 -0.25
N LEU A 163 -6.16 14.31 0.34
CA LEU A 163 -4.75 14.42 0.72
C LEU A 163 -3.83 14.72 -0.47
N TRP A 164 -4.05 14.04 -1.60
CA TRP A 164 -3.27 14.27 -2.82
C TRP A 164 -3.45 15.69 -3.35
N ASN A 165 -4.68 16.20 -3.31
CA ASN A 165 -5.02 17.56 -3.74
C ASN A 165 -4.59 18.65 -2.75
N GLY A 166 -4.01 18.27 -1.61
CA GLY A 166 -3.54 19.20 -0.59
C GLY A 166 -4.64 19.78 0.30
N GLU A 167 -5.77 19.09 0.41
CA GLU A 167 -6.80 19.45 1.37
C GLU A 167 -6.27 19.35 2.79
N ASN A 168 -6.57 20.37 3.59
CA ASN A 168 -6.09 20.45 4.97
C ASN A 168 -7.21 20.19 5.96
N LEU A 169 -7.99 19.13 5.71
CA LEU A 169 -9.03 18.65 6.64
C LEU A 169 -8.42 17.58 7.55
N THR A 170 -8.84 17.61 8.80
CA THR A 170 -8.60 16.46 9.68
C THR A 170 -9.43 15.26 9.22
N PRO A 171 -9.03 14.01 9.52
CA PRO A 171 -9.84 12.83 9.20
C PRO A 171 -11.29 12.93 9.69
N GLN A 172 -11.53 13.54 10.85
CA GLN A 172 -12.88 13.72 11.39
C GLN A 172 -13.70 14.77 10.62
N GLU A 173 -13.06 15.85 10.17
CA GLU A 173 -13.72 16.87 9.33
C GLU A 173 -14.04 16.28 7.97
N HIS A 174 -13.09 15.56 7.36
CA HIS A 174 -13.30 14.87 6.10
C HIS A 174 -14.45 13.85 6.19
N LEU A 175 -14.50 13.04 7.25
CA LEU A 175 -15.60 12.08 7.46
C LEU A 175 -16.97 12.77 7.51
N ARG A 176 -17.07 13.91 8.17
CA ARG A 176 -18.33 14.67 8.21
C ARG A 176 -18.71 15.20 6.82
N HIS A 177 -17.77 15.70 6.04
CA HIS A 177 -17.98 16.15 4.68
C HIS A 177 -18.40 14.99 3.78
N TYR A 178 -17.68 13.88 3.82
CA TYR A 178 -18.01 12.66 3.09
C TYR A 178 -19.45 12.19 3.38
N LEU A 179 -19.82 12.09 4.65
CA LEU A 179 -21.16 11.66 5.03
C LEU A 179 -22.25 12.64 4.57
N ALA A 180 -22.02 13.94 4.65
CA ALA A 180 -22.95 14.95 4.19
C ALA A 180 -23.15 14.90 2.66
N GLU A 181 -22.11 14.62 1.91
CA GLU A 181 -22.13 14.54 0.45
C GLU A 181 -22.78 13.25 -0.04
N TYR A 182 -22.34 12.12 0.48
CA TYR A 182 -22.82 10.81 0.02
C TYR A 182 -24.17 10.39 0.59
N PHE A 183 -24.61 11.04 1.70
CA PHE A 183 -25.90 10.78 2.33
C PHE A 183 -26.72 12.08 2.52
N PRO A 184 -26.96 12.85 1.45
CA PRO A 184 -27.61 14.15 1.55
C PRO A 184 -29.06 14.06 2.12
N GLN A 185 -29.71 12.91 1.94
CA GLN A 185 -31.03 12.65 2.54
C GLN A 185 -31.00 12.66 4.07
N CYS A 186 -29.86 12.48 4.68
CA CYS A 186 -29.66 12.54 6.14
C CYS A 186 -29.29 13.94 6.62
N ALA A 187 -29.05 14.92 5.74
CA ALA A 187 -28.57 16.24 6.13
C ALA A 187 -29.70 17.18 6.65
N GLY A 188 -30.98 16.78 6.59
CA GLY A 188 -32.13 17.62 6.93
C GLY A 188 -32.57 17.55 8.41
N GLY A 189 -32.67 18.70 9.07
CA GLY A 189 -33.25 18.82 10.40
C GLY A 189 -32.41 18.21 11.55
N ALA A 190 -32.99 18.19 12.75
CA ALA A 190 -32.33 17.65 13.95
C ALA A 190 -32.05 16.12 13.81
N LYS A 191 -33.06 15.37 13.41
CA LYS A 191 -32.95 13.91 13.21
C LYS A 191 -31.89 13.53 12.20
N GLY A 192 -31.71 14.32 11.14
CA GLY A 192 -30.69 14.08 10.15
C GLY A 192 -29.27 14.28 10.71
N ARG A 193 -29.07 15.33 11.49
CA ARG A 193 -27.80 15.57 12.19
C ARG A 193 -27.45 14.45 13.17
N ASP A 194 -28.43 13.96 13.92
CA ASP A 194 -28.24 12.84 14.84
C ASP A 194 -27.85 11.57 14.08
N LEU A 195 -28.48 11.32 12.92
CA LEU A 195 -28.14 10.18 12.06
C LEU A 195 -26.71 10.28 11.49
N LEU A 196 -26.32 11.43 10.95
CA LEU A 196 -24.95 11.63 10.45
C LEU A 196 -23.91 11.46 11.57
N THR A 197 -24.23 11.92 12.78
CA THR A 197 -23.37 11.71 13.96
C THR A 197 -23.25 10.24 14.32
N ALA A 198 -24.34 9.50 14.30
CA ALA A 198 -24.34 8.06 14.55
C ALA A 198 -23.55 7.30 13.46
N MET A 199 -23.70 7.68 12.18
CA MET A 199 -22.93 7.11 11.09
C MET A 199 -21.43 7.39 11.26
N ALA A 200 -21.03 8.60 11.61
CA ALA A 200 -19.64 8.93 11.89
C ALA A 200 -19.07 8.07 13.03
N SER A 201 -19.86 7.85 14.09
CA SER A 201 -19.47 6.94 15.17
C SER A 201 -19.26 5.51 14.66
N CYS A 202 -20.13 4.99 13.78
CA CYS A 202 -19.96 3.65 13.20
C CYS A 202 -18.64 3.51 12.42
N PHE A 203 -18.24 4.49 11.62
CA PHE A 203 -16.95 4.47 10.93
C PHE A 203 -15.77 4.45 11.92
N GLN A 204 -15.84 5.27 12.96
CA GLN A 204 -14.80 5.31 13.99
C GLN A 204 -14.74 4.00 14.79
N ASP A 205 -15.90 3.45 15.14
CA ASP A 205 -16.00 2.18 15.88
C ASP A 205 -15.47 1.01 15.05
N TYR A 206 -15.70 1.02 13.73
CA TYR A 206 -15.13 0.01 12.84
C TYR A 206 -13.61 -0.06 12.96
N HIS A 207 -12.93 1.09 12.89
CA HIS A 207 -11.48 1.13 13.03
C HIS A 207 -11.01 0.76 14.45
N ARG A 208 -11.74 1.19 15.48
CA ARG A 208 -11.43 0.85 16.88
C ARG A 208 -11.65 -0.63 17.21
N ALA A 209 -12.55 -1.28 16.51
CA ALA A 209 -12.86 -2.70 16.70
C ALA A 209 -11.84 -3.63 16.02
N ALA A 210 -10.92 -3.10 15.21
CA ALA A 210 -9.85 -3.90 14.62
C ALA A 210 -9.00 -4.54 15.72
N VAL A 211 -8.75 -5.85 15.59
CA VAL A 211 -7.99 -6.60 16.60
C VAL A 211 -6.52 -6.25 16.48
N PRO A 212 -5.88 -5.71 17.52
CA PRO A 212 -4.44 -5.51 17.53
C PRO A 212 -3.71 -6.84 17.41
N PHE A 213 -2.76 -6.91 16.49
CA PHE A 213 -1.94 -8.10 16.28
C PHE A 213 -0.55 -7.70 15.81
N GLY A 214 0.48 -8.34 16.40
CA GLY A 214 1.87 -8.01 16.12
C GLY A 214 2.43 -7.02 17.13
N VAL A 215 3.41 -6.23 16.71
CA VAL A 215 4.02 -5.18 17.55
C VAL A 215 3.20 -3.89 17.45
N GLU A 216 3.45 -2.95 18.36
CA GLU A 216 2.70 -1.69 18.44
C GLU A 216 2.67 -0.91 17.09
N GLU A 217 3.75 -1.03 16.31
CA GLU A 217 3.79 -0.42 14.99
C GLU A 217 2.90 -1.12 13.95
N ASP A 218 2.33 -2.26 14.27
CA ASP A 218 1.49 -3.06 13.37
C ASP A 218 -0.01 -2.83 13.60
N GLU A 219 -0.43 -1.57 13.71
CA GLU A 219 -1.80 -1.16 14.03
C GLU A 219 -2.88 -1.78 13.12
N HIS A 220 -2.54 -2.16 11.91
CA HIS A 220 -3.44 -2.74 10.92
C HIS A 220 -3.38 -4.26 10.83
N ALA A 221 -2.69 -4.91 11.74
CA ALA A 221 -2.57 -6.36 11.75
C ALA A 221 -3.91 -7.07 12.06
N GLY A 222 -4.97 -6.36 12.39
CA GLY A 222 -6.28 -6.92 12.69
C GLY A 222 -6.81 -7.84 11.57
N GLU A 223 -6.60 -7.49 10.32
CA GLU A 223 -6.99 -8.33 9.19
C GLU A 223 -6.11 -9.58 9.07
N GLN A 224 -4.83 -9.45 9.30
CA GLN A 224 -3.89 -10.59 9.34
C GLN A 224 -4.17 -11.51 10.51
N PHE A 225 -4.62 -10.98 11.65
CA PHE A 225 -4.99 -11.78 12.81
C PHE A 225 -6.02 -12.84 12.46
N TYR A 226 -7.11 -12.46 11.81
CA TYR A 226 -8.16 -13.43 11.44
C TYR A 226 -7.63 -14.53 10.53
N ASN A 227 -6.84 -14.18 9.54
CA ASN A 227 -6.25 -15.14 8.63
C ASN A 227 -5.22 -16.04 9.33
N TYR A 228 -4.37 -15.49 10.17
CA TYR A 228 -3.38 -16.24 10.93
C TYR A 228 -4.03 -17.26 11.85
N VAL A 229 -4.99 -16.84 12.66
CA VAL A 229 -5.71 -17.72 13.60
C VAL A 229 -6.44 -18.83 12.85
N THR A 230 -7.14 -18.52 11.78
CA THR A 230 -7.84 -19.49 10.95
C THR A 230 -6.87 -20.52 10.37
N ARG A 231 -5.72 -20.08 9.89
CA ARG A 231 -4.68 -20.95 9.34
C ARG A 231 -4.11 -21.88 10.41
N GLU A 232 -3.74 -21.34 11.58
CA GLU A 232 -3.20 -22.15 12.68
C GLU A 232 -4.21 -23.20 13.17
N LEU A 233 -5.45 -22.81 13.36
CA LEU A 233 -6.52 -23.74 13.74
C LEU A 233 -6.72 -24.84 12.69
N SER A 234 -6.72 -24.47 11.40
CA SER A 234 -6.84 -25.43 10.30
C SER A 234 -5.65 -26.39 10.24
N CYS A 235 -4.43 -25.87 10.41
CA CYS A 235 -3.22 -26.69 10.45
C CYS A 235 -3.21 -27.64 11.66
N CYS A 236 -3.62 -27.18 12.83
CA CYS A 236 -3.76 -28.01 14.02
C CYS A 236 -4.78 -29.12 13.78
N TRP A 237 -5.96 -28.75 13.27
CA TRP A 237 -7.02 -29.71 12.99
C TRP A 237 -6.59 -30.79 11.98
N ILE A 238 -5.89 -30.40 10.91
CA ILE A 238 -5.35 -31.35 9.91
C ILE A 238 -4.30 -32.28 10.56
N ARG A 239 -3.38 -31.72 11.36
CA ARG A 239 -2.37 -32.53 12.06
C ARG A 239 -2.98 -33.55 13.01
N ASP A 240 -4.04 -33.18 13.69
CA ASP A 240 -4.75 -34.04 14.65
C ASP A 240 -5.73 -35.03 13.98
N GLY A 241 -5.68 -35.16 12.67
CA GLY A 241 -6.50 -36.04 11.89
C GLY A 241 -8.00 -35.66 11.87
N GLY A 242 -8.30 -34.39 12.04
CA GLY A 242 -9.67 -33.87 12.00
C GLY A 242 -10.52 -34.23 13.23
N LYS A 243 -9.88 -34.48 14.37
CA LYS A 243 -10.57 -34.85 15.63
C LYS A 243 -10.85 -33.63 16.49
#